data_3d1bf07458d952fc9311fe0d33eb353d
#
_entry.id   3d1bf07458d952fc9311fe0d33eb353d
#
_cell.length_a   1.000
_cell.length_b   1.000
_cell.length_c   1.000
_cell.angle_alpha   90.00
_cell.angle_beta   90.00
_cell.angle_gamma   90.00
#
_symmetry.space_group_name_H-M   'P 1'
#
loop_
_entity.id
_entity.type
_entity.pdbx_description
1 polymer ?
#
loop_
_entity_poly.entity_id
_entity_poly.type
_entity_poly.pdbx_seq_one_letter_code
_entity_poly.pdbx_strand_id
1 'polypeptide(L)'
;MKTSDFLVIGAGVAGLSFALRAAEHGKVAVITKGKFLDCSSAKAQGGIAAVWDRNDSFEDHVADTLDAGAGLCNEQAVRTIVEEGPDAIRELLEWGVNFDPGNQGEDYELAREGGHTKRRILHAKDATGLEITSKLLEAAKLHPNIELLEDHFAIDLITTTKLGLVTEDRVLGAYVLDRVSGEVEIFRSDRVLLATGGCGRVYLYTTNNDSATGDGVAMAWLSLIHISEPTRH
;
A
#
# COMPACT_ATOMS: atom_id res chain seq x y z
N MET A 1 -1.57 4.91 -26.03
CA MET A 1 -2.00 5.76 -24.90
C MET A 1 -3.17 5.07 -24.21
N LYS A 2 -3.06 4.82 -22.93
CA LYS A 2 -4.12 4.24 -22.08
C LYS A 2 -4.71 5.33 -21.19
N THR A 3 -6.00 5.25 -20.87
CA THR A 3 -6.70 6.26 -20.06
C THR A 3 -7.53 5.58 -18.98
N SER A 4 -7.39 6.05 -17.75
CA SER A 4 -8.17 5.61 -16.58
C SER A 4 -8.49 6.81 -15.69
N ASP A 5 -9.49 6.69 -14.83
CA ASP A 5 -9.81 7.72 -13.83
C ASP A 5 -8.75 7.76 -12.72
N PHE A 6 -8.19 6.60 -12.40
CA PHE A 6 -7.13 6.42 -11.41
C PHE A 6 -5.99 5.59 -11.98
N LEU A 7 -4.76 6.02 -11.77
CA LEU A 7 -3.55 5.26 -12.03
C LEU A 7 -2.86 4.93 -10.70
N VAL A 8 -2.70 3.64 -10.43
CA VAL A 8 -2.01 3.15 -9.23
C VAL A 8 -0.66 2.56 -9.61
N ILE A 9 0.41 3.14 -9.11
CA ILE A 9 1.78 2.70 -9.37
C ILE A 9 2.28 1.90 -8.17
N GLY A 10 2.27 0.59 -8.29
CA GLY A 10 2.59 -0.38 -7.26
C GLY A 10 1.39 -1.21 -6.82
N ALA A 11 1.59 -2.53 -6.75
CA ALA A 11 0.55 -3.53 -6.47
C ALA A 11 0.78 -4.26 -5.13
N GLY A 12 1.38 -3.59 -4.15
CA GLY A 12 1.40 -4.05 -2.77
C GLY A 12 0.03 -3.83 -2.08
N VAL A 13 -0.04 -4.14 -0.79
CA VAL A 13 -1.29 -3.99 -0.01
C VAL A 13 -1.90 -2.60 -0.15
N ALA A 14 -1.11 -1.53 -0.09
CA ALA A 14 -1.60 -0.16 -0.20
C ALA A 14 -2.22 0.13 -1.59
N GLY A 15 -1.54 -0.31 -2.68
CA GLY A 15 -2.04 -0.10 -4.04
C GLY A 15 -3.29 -0.89 -4.35
N LEU A 16 -3.35 -2.16 -3.95
CA LEU A 16 -4.51 -3.02 -4.19
C LEU A 16 -5.73 -2.60 -3.36
N SER A 17 -5.54 -2.25 -2.07
CA SER A 17 -6.63 -1.75 -1.22
C SER A 17 -7.20 -0.44 -1.76
N PHE A 18 -6.34 0.50 -2.17
CA PHE A 18 -6.80 1.72 -2.82
C PHE A 18 -7.54 1.43 -4.13
N ALA A 19 -7.01 0.53 -4.96
CA ALA A 19 -7.63 0.21 -6.25
C ALA A 19 -9.04 -0.36 -6.08
N LEU A 20 -9.25 -1.23 -5.11
CA LEU A 20 -10.58 -1.80 -4.81
C LEU A 20 -11.57 -0.72 -4.38
N ARG A 21 -11.18 0.20 -3.51
CA ARG A 21 -12.02 1.34 -3.09
C ARG A 21 -12.27 2.32 -4.26
N ALA A 22 -11.23 2.66 -5.01
CA ALA A 22 -11.33 3.63 -6.11
C ALA A 22 -12.18 3.10 -7.27
N ALA A 23 -12.24 1.79 -7.47
CA ALA A 23 -13.01 1.14 -8.52
C ALA A 23 -14.53 1.31 -8.38
N GLU A 24 -15.03 1.63 -7.19
CA GLU A 24 -16.40 2.06 -6.96
C GLU A 24 -16.71 3.44 -7.61
N HIS A 25 -15.67 4.22 -7.91
CA HIS A 25 -15.79 5.61 -8.38
C HIS A 25 -15.30 5.81 -9.83
N GLY A 26 -14.72 4.78 -10.45
CA GLY A 26 -14.23 4.90 -11.82
C GLY A 26 -13.28 3.77 -12.23
N LYS A 27 -12.71 3.91 -13.42
CA LYS A 27 -11.75 2.95 -13.97
C LYS A 27 -10.38 3.13 -13.32
N VAL A 28 -9.79 2.03 -12.88
CA VAL A 28 -8.48 1.98 -12.23
C VAL A 28 -7.52 1.17 -13.07
N ALA A 29 -6.35 1.73 -13.40
CA ALA A 29 -5.23 0.99 -13.91
C ALA A 29 -4.20 0.77 -12.78
N VAL A 30 -3.87 -0.48 -12.46
CA VAL A 30 -2.82 -0.83 -11.50
C VAL A 30 -1.64 -1.38 -12.25
N ILE A 31 -0.50 -0.73 -12.15
CA ILE A 31 0.74 -1.16 -12.79
C ILE A 31 1.78 -1.60 -11.77
N THR A 32 2.56 -2.61 -12.11
CA THR A 32 3.71 -3.04 -11.31
C THR A 32 4.89 -3.38 -12.20
N LYS A 33 6.09 -3.02 -11.77
CA LYS A 33 7.33 -3.21 -12.53
C LYS A 33 7.78 -4.67 -12.71
N GLY A 34 7.21 -5.57 -11.94
CA GLY A 34 7.45 -7.02 -11.99
C GLY A 34 6.15 -7.78 -11.84
N LYS A 35 6.17 -8.93 -11.14
CA LYS A 35 4.98 -9.72 -10.87
C LYS A 35 4.23 -9.18 -9.65
N PHE A 36 2.92 -9.35 -9.59
CA PHE A 36 2.08 -8.80 -8.51
C PHE A 36 2.52 -9.25 -7.12
N LEU A 37 2.88 -10.51 -6.96
CA LEU A 37 3.31 -11.06 -5.68
C LEU A 37 4.80 -10.85 -5.38
N ASP A 38 5.54 -10.19 -6.28
CA ASP A 38 6.95 -9.86 -6.04
C ASP A 38 7.11 -8.51 -5.34
N CYS A 39 6.45 -8.37 -4.23
CA CYS A 39 6.43 -7.15 -3.41
C CYS A 39 6.72 -7.45 -1.93
N SER A 40 7.09 -6.43 -1.17
CA SER A 40 7.37 -6.58 0.26
C SER A 40 6.14 -7.04 1.05
N SER A 41 4.95 -6.61 0.64
CA SER A 41 3.68 -7.02 1.29
C SER A 41 3.48 -8.53 1.23
N ALA A 42 3.68 -9.17 0.08
CA ALA A 42 3.52 -10.62 -0.07
C ALA A 42 4.58 -11.43 0.67
N LYS A 43 5.72 -10.83 1.01
CA LYS A 43 6.83 -11.48 1.74
C LYS A 43 6.79 -11.23 3.25
N ALA A 44 5.81 -10.49 3.75
CA ALA A 44 5.63 -10.26 5.18
C ALA A 44 5.15 -11.55 5.87
N GLN A 45 5.90 -12.00 6.89
CA GLN A 45 5.65 -13.27 7.59
C GLN A 45 4.82 -13.09 8.86
N GLY A 46 5.03 -11.98 9.59
CA GLY A 46 4.32 -11.68 10.83
C GLY A 46 2.81 -11.57 10.63
N GLY A 47 2.19 -10.70 11.37
CA GLY A 47 0.77 -10.47 11.28
C GLY A 47 0.44 -8.99 11.12
N ILE A 48 -0.81 -8.68 11.32
CA ILE A 48 -1.33 -7.31 11.34
C ILE A 48 -1.90 -6.99 12.72
N ALA A 49 -1.42 -5.92 13.33
CA ALA A 49 -1.85 -5.50 14.66
C ALA A 49 -3.15 -4.72 14.60
N ALA A 50 -4.15 -5.15 15.37
CA ALA A 50 -5.38 -4.40 15.58
C ALA A 50 -5.97 -4.71 16.95
N VAL A 51 -6.68 -3.75 17.56
CA VAL A 51 -7.42 -3.97 18.79
C VAL A 51 -8.66 -4.81 18.45
N TRP A 52 -8.62 -6.09 18.75
CA TRP A 52 -9.67 -7.07 18.43
C TRP A 52 -10.22 -7.78 19.65
N ASP A 53 -9.38 -8.12 20.61
CA ASP A 53 -9.77 -8.78 21.86
C ASP A 53 -10.39 -7.79 22.85
N ARG A 54 -11.35 -8.28 23.65
CA ARG A 54 -12.06 -7.47 24.67
C ARG A 54 -11.17 -7.00 25.83
N ASN A 55 -10.04 -7.65 26.04
CA ASN A 55 -9.06 -7.32 27.07
C ASN A 55 -7.96 -6.37 26.56
N ASP A 56 -8.07 -5.91 25.31
CA ASP A 56 -7.17 -4.92 24.69
C ASP A 56 -7.90 -3.57 24.57
N SER A 57 -7.14 -2.50 24.39
CA SER A 57 -7.67 -1.14 24.22
C SER A 57 -6.84 -0.36 23.20
N PHE A 58 -7.44 0.66 22.61
CA PHE A 58 -6.73 1.60 21.75
C PHE A 58 -5.61 2.31 22.52
N GLU A 59 -5.84 2.67 23.79
CA GLU A 59 -4.84 3.33 24.61
C GLU A 59 -3.62 2.44 24.87
N ASP A 60 -3.81 1.14 25.16
CA ASP A 60 -2.70 0.20 25.31
C ASP A 60 -1.92 0.05 24.01
N HIS A 61 -2.59 -0.02 22.84
CA HIS A 61 -1.92 -0.13 21.55
C HIS A 61 -1.18 1.15 21.16
N VAL A 62 -1.75 2.32 21.43
CA VAL A 62 -1.08 3.62 21.23
C VAL A 62 0.16 3.72 22.11
N ALA A 63 0.03 3.38 23.42
CA ALA A 63 1.15 3.42 24.35
C ALA A 63 2.31 2.49 23.93
N ASP A 64 1.99 1.25 23.55
CA ASP A 64 2.98 0.29 23.05
C ASP A 64 3.70 0.82 21.79
N THR A 65 2.95 1.47 20.87
CA THR A 65 3.49 2.01 19.65
C THR A 65 4.41 3.22 19.90
N LEU A 66 4.02 4.10 20.82
CA LEU A 66 4.83 5.27 21.19
C LEU A 66 6.12 4.84 21.91
N ASP A 67 6.04 3.84 22.79
CA ASP A 67 7.22 3.29 23.49
C ASP A 67 8.20 2.66 22.49
N ALA A 68 7.71 1.80 21.61
CA ALA A 68 8.52 1.17 20.56
C ALA A 68 9.14 2.19 19.60
N GLY A 69 8.44 3.28 19.33
CA GLY A 69 8.87 4.37 18.46
C GLY A 69 9.93 5.30 19.06
N ALA A 70 10.24 5.14 20.37
CA ALA A 70 11.34 5.83 21.06
C ALA A 70 11.41 7.36 20.80
N GLY A 71 10.26 8.02 20.77
CA GLY A 71 10.14 9.47 20.58
C GLY A 71 10.11 9.94 19.11
N LEU A 72 10.13 9.05 18.13
CA LEU A 72 10.04 9.39 16.71
C LEU A 72 8.60 9.43 16.18
N CYS A 73 7.63 8.98 16.96
CA CYS A 73 6.23 8.91 16.54
C CYS A 73 5.54 10.28 16.57
N ASN A 74 4.65 10.50 15.60
CA ASN A 74 3.60 11.50 15.72
C ASN A 74 2.39 10.84 16.42
N GLU A 75 2.08 11.23 17.64
CA GLU A 75 1.02 10.61 18.45
C GLU A 75 -0.35 10.65 17.75
N GLN A 76 -0.70 11.77 17.11
CA GLN A 76 -1.98 11.87 16.42
C GLN A 76 -2.08 10.88 15.24
N ALA A 77 -1.00 10.72 14.48
CA ALA A 77 -0.95 9.73 13.41
C ALA A 77 -1.07 8.29 13.95
N VAL A 78 -0.39 8.00 15.07
CA VAL A 78 -0.50 6.70 15.75
C VAL A 78 -1.94 6.43 16.16
N ARG A 79 -2.60 7.39 16.82
CA ARG A 79 -4.01 7.25 17.24
C ARG A 79 -4.92 6.96 16.06
N THR A 80 -4.83 7.75 14.99
CA THR A 80 -5.64 7.54 13.79
C THR A 80 -5.47 6.12 13.23
N ILE A 81 -4.23 5.66 13.06
CA ILE A 81 -3.94 4.32 12.53
C ILE A 81 -4.47 3.22 13.44
N VAL A 82 -4.28 3.37 14.75
CA VAL A 82 -4.71 2.36 15.74
C VAL A 82 -6.23 2.28 15.84
N GLU A 83 -6.91 3.42 15.88
CA GLU A 83 -8.37 3.50 15.98
C GLU A 83 -9.08 3.00 14.73
N GLU A 84 -8.52 3.24 13.54
CA GLU A 84 -9.04 2.75 12.27
C GLU A 84 -8.69 1.27 11.99
N GLY A 85 -7.78 0.68 12.76
CA GLY A 85 -7.28 -0.68 12.57
C GLY A 85 -8.38 -1.75 12.47
N PRO A 86 -9.34 -1.83 13.42
CA PRO A 86 -10.41 -2.82 13.36
C PRO A 86 -11.29 -2.72 12.11
N ASP A 87 -11.57 -1.52 11.63
CA ASP A 87 -12.36 -1.33 10.41
C ASP A 87 -11.57 -1.76 9.17
N ALA A 88 -10.28 -1.46 9.13
CA ALA A 88 -9.39 -1.95 8.06
C ALA A 88 -9.32 -3.48 8.02
N ILE A 89 -9.33 -4.16 9.18
CA ILE A 89 -9.39 -5.63 9.24
C ILE A 89 -10.71 -6.15 8.70
N ARG A 90 -11.85 -5.54 9.06
CA ARG A 90 -13.18 -5.94 8.55
C ARG A 90 -13.22 -5.84 7.02
N GLU A 91 -12.67 -4.77 6.47
CA GLU A 91 -12.60 -4.59 5.02
C GLU A 91 -11.73 -5.69 4.34
N LEU A 92 -10.60 -6.07 4.95
CA LEU A 92 -9.80 -7.20 4.45
C LEU A 92 -10.59 -8.51 4.45
N LEU A 93 -11.40 -8.76 5.49
CA LEU A 93 -12.27 -9.93 5.55
C LEU A 93 -13.34 -9.91 4.46
N GLU A 94 -13.94 -8.75 4.18
CA GLU A 94 -14.90 -8.57 3.08
C GLU A 94 -14.27 -8.86 1.71
N TRP A 95 -12.99 -8.56 1.54
CA TRP A 95 -12.23 -8.93 0.33
C TRP A 95 -11.71 -10.36 0.33
N GLY A 96 -12.11 -11.18 1.31
CA GLY A 96 -11.87 -12.62 1.34
C GLY A 96 -10.57 -13.05 2.01
N VAL A 97 -9.89 -12.16 2.76
CA VAL A 97 -8.73 -12.53 3.57
C VAL A 97 -9.17 -13.46 4.69
N ASN A 98 -8.42 -14.54 4.94
CA ASN A 98 -8.69 -15.49 5.99
C ASN A 98 -7.56 -15.47 7.01
N PHE A 99 -7.88 -15.07 8.23
CA PHE A 99 -6.97 -15.21 9.36
C PHE A 99 -7.20 -16.54 10.09
N ASP A 100 -6.21 -17.01 10.82
CA ASP A 100 -6.30 -18.25 11.56
C ASP A 100 -7.42 -18.18 12.62
N PRO A 101 -8.31 -19.19 12.65
CA PRO A 101 -9.46 -19.18 13.56
C PRO A 101 -9.01 -19.34 15.01
N GLY A 102 -9.65 -18.62 15.92
CA GLY A 102 -9.45 -18.74 17.35
C GLY A 102 -9.97 -20.06 17.93
N ASN A 103 -9.63 -20.30 19.19
CA ASN A 103 -10.18 -21.40 19.96
C ASN A 103 -11.62 -21.11 20.41
N GLN A 104 -12.26 -22.03 21.11
CA GLN A 104 -13.66 -21.92 21.54
C GLN A 104 -13.99 -20.57 22.17
N GLY A 105 -14.81 -19.76 21.46
CA GLY A 105 -15.28 -18.45 21.91
C GLY A 105 -14.48 -17.26 21.46
N GLU A 106 -13.42 -17.45 20.66
CA GLU A 106 -12.61 -16.40 20.05
C GLU A 106 -12.84 -16.42 18.53
N ASP A 107 -12.93 -15.23 17.92
CA ASP A 107 -13.12 -15.11 16.47
C ASP A 107 -11.85 -15.54 15.71
N TYR A 108 -10.67 -15.09 16.17
CA TYR A 108 -9.36 -15.37 15.58
C TYR A 108 -8.31 -15.72 16.63
N GLU A 109 -7.31 -16.50 16.23
CA GLU A 109 -6.12 -16.69 17.03
C GLU A 109 -5.27 -15.41 16.96
N LEU A 110 -4.98 -14.83 18.14
CA LEU A 110 -4.17 -13.63 18.24
C LEU A 110 -2.79 -13.94 18.80
N ALA A 111 -1.75 -13.57 18.05
CA ALA A 111 -0.38 -13.64 18.51
C ALA A 111 0.02 -12.36 19.29
N ARG A 112 1.14 -12.47 20.01
CA ARG A 112 1.81 -11.32 20.63
C ARG A 112 3.25 -11.28 20.14
N GLU A 113 3.60 -10.21 19.47
CA GLU A 113 4.97 -9.96 19.02
C GLU A 113 5.69 -8.95 19.93
N GLY A 114 6.98 -8.76 19.68
CA GLY A 114 7.80 -7.79 20.43
C GLY A 114 7.24 -6.37 20.34
N GLY A 115 7.33 -5.62 21.45
CA GLY A 115 6.77 -4.27 21.56
C GLY A 115 5.28 -4.22 21.91
N HIS A 116 4.56 -5.36 21.92
CA HIS A 116 3.16 -5.42 22.30
C HIS A 116 2.97 -5.98 23.73
N THR A 117 2.17 -5.29 24.54
CA THR A 117 1.78 -5.77 25.87
C THR A 117 0.61 -6.74 25.81
N LYS A 118 -0.20 -6.69 24.76
CA LYS A 118 -1.38 -7.55 24.53
C LYS A 118 -1.23 -8.44 23.31
N ARG A 119 -2.08 -9.47 23.23
CA ARG A 119 -2.27 -10.27 22.03
C ARG A 119 -3.22 -9.52 21.08
N ARG A 120 -2.70 -9.02 19.96
CA ARG A 120 -3.48 -8.25 18.99
C ARG A 120 -3.05 -8.48 17.54
N ILE A 121 -2.20 -9.47 17.31
CA ILE A 121 -1.67 -9.74 15.99
C ILE A 121 -2.54 -10.80 15.33
N LEU A 122 -3.33 -10.39 14.32
CA LEU A 122 -4.02 -11.32 13.44
C LEU A 122 -3.02 -11.88 12.43
N HIS A 123 -3.05 -13.17 12.19
CA HIS A 123 -2.10 -13.84 11.31
C HIS A 123 -2.77 -14.95 10.48
N ALA A 124 -2.11 -15.33 9.39
CA ALA A 124 -2.46 -16.49 8.58
C ALA A 124 -1.19 -17.35 8.47
N LYS A 125 -1.00 -18.26 9.43
CA LYS A 125 0.22 -19.08 9.59
C LYS A 125 1.47 -18.17 9.57
N ASP A 126 2.51 -18.56 8.82
CA ASP A 126 3.75 -17.79 8.64
C ASP A 126 3.75 -17.00 7.32
N ALA A 127 2.59 -16.72 6.76
CA ALA A 127 2.45 -16.16 5.41
C ALA A 127 1.33 -15.12 5.32
N THR A 128 1.13 -14.36 6.38
CA THR A 128 0.03 -13.36 6.48
C THR A 128 0.04 -12.37 5.32
N GLY A 129 1.22 -11.86 4.97
CA GLY A 129 1.34 -10.93 3.84
C GLY A 129 0.99 -11.54 2.49
N LEU A 130 1.33 -12.82 2.29
CA LEU A 130 0.96 -13.54 1.06
C LEU A 130 -0.55 -13.77 1.00
N GLU A 131 -1.18 -14.18 2.09
CA GLU A 131 -2.64 -14.36 2.18
C GLU A 131 -3.34 -13.04 1.83
N ILE A 132 -3.01 -11.95 2.54
CA ILE A 132 -3.62 -10.64 2.30
C ILE A 132 -3.43 -10.20 0.85
N THR A 133 -2.19 -10.20 0.36
CA THR A 133 -1.90 -9.69 -1.00
C THR A 133 -2.56 -10.54 -2.08
N SER A 134 -2.61 -11.87 -1.89
CA SER A 134 -3.25 -12.79 -2.85
C SER A 134 -4.77 -12.56 -2.90
N LYS A 135 -5.42 -12.38 -1.75
CA LYS A 135 -6.86 -12.15 -1.70
C LYS A 135 -7.26 -10.80 -2.29
N LEU A 136 -6.51 -9.74 -1.97
CA LEU A 136 -6.71 -8.44 -2.60
C LEU A 136 -6.52 -8.52 -4.13
N LEU A 137 -5.51 -9.26 -4.59
CA LEU A 137 -5.28 -9.47 -6.01
C LEU A 137 -6.41 -10.27 -6.67
N GLU A 138 -6.92 -11.32 -6.02
CA GLU A 138 -8.08 -12.08 -6.48
C GLU A 138 -9.32 -11.18 -6.60
N ALA A 139 -9.62 -10.39 -5.57
CA ALA A 139 -10.73 -9.44 -5.59
C ALA A 139 -10.57 -8.40 -6.72
N ALA A 140 -9.37 -7.84 -6.88
CA ALA A 140 -9.08 -6.88 -7.93
C ALA A 140 -9.21 -7.48 -9.34
N LYS A 141 -8.82 -8.75 -9.55
CA LYS A 141 -9.00 -9.46 -10.83
C LYS A 141 -10.46 -9.67 -11.22
N LEU A 142 -11.33 -9.79 -10.24
CA LEU A 142 -12.77 -9.98 -10.47
C LEU A 142 -13.52 -8.67 -10.67
N HIS A 143 -12.90 -7.54 -10.33
CA HIS A 143 -13.57 -6.24 -10.39
C HIS A 143 -13.56 -5.67 -11.82
N PRO A 144 -14.74 -5.35 -12.41
CA PRO A 144 -14.83 -4.96 -13.83
C PRO A 144 -14.15 -3.63 -14.16
N ASN A 145 -13.96 -2.76 -13.17
CA ASN A 145 -13.34 -1.45 -13.33
C ASN A 145 -11.82 -1.43 -13.07
N ILE A 146 -11.19 -2.58 -12.77
CA ILE A 146 -9.76 -2.66 -12.48
C ILE A 146 -9.02 -3.36 -13.63
N GLU A 147 -8.07 -2.67 -14.24
CA GLU A 147 -7.09 -3.24 -15.16
C GLU A 147 -5.78 -3.47 -14.41
N LEU A 148 -5.27 -4.71 -14.44
CA LEU A 148 -4.05 -5.13 -13.74
C LEU A 148 -2.94 -5.41 -14.76
N LEU A 149 -1.80 -4.74 -14.63
CA LEU A 149 -0.71 -4.76 -15.59
C LEU A 149 0.63 -5.08 -14.90
N GLU A 150 1.12 -6.30 -15.11
CA GLU A 150 2.46 -6.71 -14.71
C GLU A 150 3.52 -6.24 -15.71
N ASP A 151 4.78 -6.22 -15.28
CA ASP A 151 5.93 -5.87 -16.11
C ASP A 151 5.83 -4.46 -16.75
N HIS A 152 5.08 -3.57 -16.11
CA HIS A 152 4.90 -2.18 -16.50
C HIS A 152 5.62 -1.26 -15.50
N PHE A 153 6.75 -0.71 -15.92
CA PHE A 153 7.62 0.13 -15.09
C PHE A 153 7.33 1.61 -15.32
N ALA A 154 6.82 2.30 -14.29
CA ALA A 154 6.66 3.74 -14.33
C ALA A 154 8.02 4.42 -14.37
N ILE A 155 8.29 5.17 -15.43
CA ILE A 155 9.57 5.86 -15.65
C ILE A 155 9.56 7.24 -15.01
N ASP A 156 8.47 7.99 -15.26
CA ASP A 156 8.36 9.38 -14.83
C ASP A 156 6.89 9.84 -14.80
N LEU A 157 6.60 10.82 -13.95
CA LEU A 157 5.29 11.46 -13.90
C LEU A 157 5.16 12.53 -14.98
N ILE A 158 4.01 12.57 -15.62
CA ILE A 158 3.64 13.63 -16.56
C ILE A 158 2.96 14.74 -15.76
N THR A 159 3.56 15.93 -15.74
CA THR A 159 3.00 17.09 -15.03
C THR A 159 2.73 18.23 -15.98
N THR A 160 1.82 19.13 -15.60
CA THR A 160 1.55 20.34 -16.36
C THR A 160 2.81 21.20 -16.52
N THR A 161 3.64 21.29 -15.48
CA THR A 161 4.92 22.04 -15.51
C THR A 161 5.89 21.43 -16.52
N LYS A 162 6.09 20.10 -16.53
CA LYS A 162 6.97 19.43 -17.51
C LYS A 162 6.51 19.60 -18.95
N LEU A 163 5.22 19.76 -19.16
CA LEU A 163 4.64 20.02 -20.50
C LEU A 163 4.69 21.50 -20.88
N GLY A 164 5.17 22.38 -20.01
CA GLY A 164 5.21 23.83 -20.25
C GLY A 164 3.83 24.49 -20.26
N LEU A 165 2.84 23.87 -19.64
CA LEU A 165 1.49 24.41 -19.54
C LEU A 165 1.45 25.47 -18.43
N VAL A 166 0.90 26.64 -18.76
CA VAL A 166 0.72 27.75 -17.79
C VAL A 166 -0.58 27.55 -17.03
N THR A 167 -0.58 26.59 -16.10
CA THR A 167 -1.74 26.24 -15.26
C THR A 167 -1.25 25.88 -13.86
N GLU A 168 -2.19 25.62 -12.96
CA GLU A 168 -1.85 25.01 -11.66
C GLU A 168 -1.07 23.71 -11.89
N ASP A 169 -0.04 23.49 -11.06
CA ASP A 169 0.82 22.32 -11.20
C ASP A 169 0.06 21.05 -10.80
N ARG A 170 -0.06 20.09 -11.74
CA ARG A 170 -0.85 18.88 -11.61
C ARG A 170 -0.18 17.69 -12.28
N VAL A 171 -0.39 16.50 -11.72
CA VAL A 171 -0.08 15.24 -12.39
C VAL A 171 -1.19 14.92 -13.39
N LEU A 172 -0.80 14.51 -14.59
CA LEU A 172 -1.70 14.11 -15.68
C LEU A 172 -1.57 12.65 -16.07
N GLY A 173 -0.68 11.92 -15.39
CA GLY A 173 -0.38 10.52 -15.67
C GLY A 173 1.10 10.17 -15.52
N ALA A 174 1.53 9.14 -16.23
CA ALA A 174 2.91 8.68 -16.20
C ALA A 174 3.37 8.15 -17.57
N TYR A 175 4.68 8.23 -17.83
CA TYR A 175 5.35 7.42 -18.83
C TYR A 175 5.68 6.06 -18.25
N VAL A 176 5.31 5.01 -18.95
CA VAL A 176 5.41 3.63 -18.47
C VAL A 176 6.09 2.78 -19.52
N LEU A 177 7.17 2.10 -19.15
CA LEU A 177 7.83 1.10 -19.99
C LEU A 177 7.09 -0.23 -19.84
N ASP A 178 6.54 -0.72 -20.93
CA ASP A 178 6.19 -2.13 -21.05
C ASP A 178 7.49 -2.93 -21.23
N ARG A 179 7.86 -3.69 -20.22
CA ARG A 179 9.11 -4.46 -20.19
C ARG A 179 9.09 -5.68 -21.12
N VAL A 180 7.91 -6.09 -21.59
CA VAL A 180 7.75 -7.22 -22.52
C VAL A 180 7.97 -6.76 -23.94
N SER A 181 7.34 -5.68 -24.37
CA SER A 181 7.50 -5.12 -25.70
C SER A 181 8.74 -4.22 -25.85
N GLY A 182 9.21 -3.63 -24.73
CA GLY A 182 10.27 -2.61 -24.72
C GLY A 182 9.79 -1.22 -25.13
N GLU A 183 8.49 -1.02 -25.30
CA GLU A 183 7.91 0.25 -25.71
C GLU A 183 7.53 1.12 -24.50
N VAL A 184 7.64 2.44 -24.69
CA VAL A 184 7.17 3.41 -23.69
C VAL A 184 5.75 3.85 -24.04
N GLU A 185 4.84 3.60 -23.13
CA GLU A 185 3.44 3.99 -23.21
C GLU A 185 3.12 5.20 -22.35
N ILE A 186 2.09 5.95 -22.74
CA ILE A 186 1.52 7.04 -21.93
C ILE A 186 0.26 6.51 -21.24
N PHE A 187 0.28 6.56 -19.93
CA PHE A 187 -0.90 6.33 -19.08
C PHE A 187 -1.42 7.69 -18.63
N ARG A 188 -2.58 8.08 -19.15
CA ARG A 188 -3.25 9.31 -18.75
C ARG A 188 -4.22 9.04 -17.61
N SER A 189 -4.11 9.84 -16.55
CA SER A 189 -5.04 9.80 -15.42
C SER A 189 -4.97 11.12 -14.66
N ASP A 190 -6.11 11.62 -14.23
CA ASP A 190 -6.19 12.84 -13.41
C ASP A 190 -5.86 12.60 -11.93
N ARG A 191 -5.76 11.34 -11.52
CA ARG A 191 -5.42 10.92 -10.15
C ARG A 191 -4.40 9.80 -10.20
N VAL A 192 -3.22 10.06 -9.68
CA VAL A 192 -2.12 9.10 -9.64
C VAL A 192 -1.74 8.80 -8.20
N LEU A 193 -1.81 7.54 -7.81
CA LEU A 193 -1.33 7.06 -6.52
C LEU A 193 0.06 6.44 -6.67
N LEU A 194 1.03 6.93 -5.92
CA LEU A 194 2.33 6.30 -5.74
C LEU A 194 2.26 5.33 -4.55
N ALA A 195 2.11 4.03 -4.83
CA ALA A 195 2.11 2.94 -3.86
C ALA A 195 3.35 2.04 -4.04
N THR A 196 4.49 2.65 -4.35
CA THR A 196 5.72 2.01 -4.84
C THR A 196 6.57 1.35 -3.74
N GLY A 197 6.12 1.40 -2.48
CA GLY A 197 6.87 0.87 -1.35
C GLY A 197 8.09 1.73 -0.97
N GLY A 198 9.05 1.11 -0.30
CA GLY A 198 10.21 1.78 0.25
C GLY A 198 11.44 1.83 -0.66
N CYS A 199 12.57 2.22 -0.07
CA CYS A 199 13.83 2.42 -0.76
C CYS A 199 15.01 1.64 -0.13
N GLY A 200 14.76 0.52 0.54
CA GLY A 200 15.78 -0.24 1.26
C GLY A 200 16.96 -0.69 0.40
N ARG A 201 16.75 -0.86 -0.92
CA ARG A 201 17.81 -1.25 -1.87
C ARG A 201 18.85 -0.16 -2.19
N VAL A 202 18.68 1.05 -1.66
CA VAL A 202 19.73 2.08 -1.71
C VAL A 202 20.90 1.78 -0.77
N TYR A 203 20.69 0.90 0.22
CA TYR A 203 21.73 0.46 1.14
C TYR A 203 22.45 -0.78 0.62
N LEU A 204 23.75 -0.87 0.90
CA LEU A 204 24.59 -2.00 0.47
C LEU A 204 24.10 -3.35 1.06
N TYR A 205 23.65 -3.30 2.31
CA TYR A 205 23.07 -4.46 3.02
C TYR A 205 21.65 -4.14 3.43
N THR A 206 20.71 -4.98 3.04
CA THR A 206 19.29 -4.84 3.34
C THR A 206 18.58 -6.18 3.31
N THR A 207 17.61 -6.36 4.19
CA THR A 207 16.67 -7.49 4.18
C THR A 207 15.41 -7.18 3.37
N ASN A 208 15.27 -5.96 2.84
CA ASN A 208 14.13 -5.60 1.99
C ASN A 208 14.14 -6.37 0.67
N ASN A 209 12.96 -6.56 0.13
CA ASN A 209 12.77 -7.12 -1.19
C ASN A 209 13.53 -6.31 -2.27
N ASP A 210 13.99 -7.00 -3.32
CA ASP A 210 14.71 -6.39 -4.45
C ASP A 210 13.88 -5.34 -5.20
N SER A 211 12.56 -5.36 -5.07
CA SER A 211 11.67 -4.35 -5.64
C SER A 211 11.66 -3.00 -4.88
N ALA A 212 12.25 -2.94 -3.66
CA ALA A 212 12.26 -1.74 -2.83
C ALA A 212 13.37 -0.74 -3.23
N THR A 213 13.29 -0.20 -4.45
CA THR A 213 14.33 0.61 -5.11
C THR A 213 14.12 2.12 -4.98
N GLY A 214 12.99 2.57 -4.38
CA GLY A 214 12.74 3.99 -4.16
C GLY A 214 12.22 4.74 -5.38
N ASP A 215 11.72 4.05 -6.39
CA ASP A 215 11.29 4.64 -7.67
C ASP A 215 10.25 5.76 -7.48
N GLY A 216 9.26 5.54 -6.59
CA GLY A 216 8.23 6.55 -6.34
C GLY A 216 8.78 7.83 -5.70
N VAL A 217 9.75 7.70 -4.79
CA VAL A 217 10.42 8.86 -4.19
C VAL A 217 11.19 9.62 -5.27
N ALA A 218 11.90 8.92 -6.14
CA ALA A 218 12.64 9.53 -7.24
C ALA A 218 11.71 10.23 -8.23
N MET A 219 10.63 9.57 -8.66
CA MET A 219 9.64 10.16 -9.56
C MET A 219 8.96 11.39 -8.97
N ALA A 220 8.58 11.33 -7.69
CA ALA A 220 7.96 12.47 -7.01
C ALA A 220 8.94 13.66 -6.92
N TRP A 221 10.19 13.41 -6.56
CA TRP A 221 11.23 14.44 -6.53
C TRP A 221 11.50 15.05 -7.92
N LEU A 222 11.67 14.21 -8.93
CA LEU A 222 11.96 14.65 -10.30
C LEU A 222 10.75 15.27 -11.01
N SER A 223 9.56 15.08 -10.49
CA SER A 223 8.33 15.65 -11.07
C SER A 223 8.28 17.17 -10.95
N LEU A 224 9.06 17.74 -10.04
CA LEU A 224 9.05 19.17 -9.67
C LEU A 224 7.71 19.66 -9.12
N ILE A 225 6.79 18.76 -8.85
CA ILE A 225 5.56 19.09 -8.12
C ILE A 225 5.97 19.48 -6.71
N HIS A 226 5.57 20.66 -6.28
CA HIS A 226 5.67 21.03 -4.89
C HIS A 226 4.80 20.06 -4.10
N ILE A 227 5.44 19.14 -3.40
CA ILE A 227 4.79 18.42 -2.32
C ILE A 227 4.46 19.54 -1.33
N SER A 228 3.21 20.01 -1.33
CA SER A 228 2.73 20.87 -0.27
C SER A 228 3.06 20.12 1.01
N GLU A 229 3.98 20.66 1.81
CA GLU A 229 4.24 20.12 3.14
C GLU A 229 2.89 19.93 3.80
N PRO A 230 2.64 18.78 4.47
CA PRO A 230 1.44 18.65 5.26
C PRO A 230 1.43 19.85 6.17
N THR A 231 0.46 20.75 5.94
CA THR A 231 0.30 21.95 6.71
C THR A 231 0.31 21.56 8.17
N ARG A 232 1.37 21.95 8.87
CA ARG A 232 1.43 21.85 10.32
C ARG A 232 0.32 22.76 10.86
N HIS A 233 -0.80 22.18 11.20
CA HIS A 233 -1.84 22.81 11.99
C HIS A 233 -1.76 22.28 13.41
#